data_12f2491ee1798a2ba59431742a0763bf
#
_entry.id   12f2491ee1798a2ba59431742a0763bf
#
_cell.length_a   1.000
_cell.length_b   1.000
_cell.length_c   1.000
_cell.angle_alpha   90.00
_cell.angle_beta   90.00
_cell.angle_gamma   90.00
#
_symmetry.space_group_name_H-M   'P 1'
#
loop_
_entity.id
_entity.type
_entity.pdbx_description
1 polymer ?
#
loop_
_entity_poly.entity_id
_entity_poly.type
_entity_poly.pdbx_seq_one_letter_code
_entity_poly.pdbx_strand_id
1 'polypeptide(L)'
;MKNKKIPHYIKQICLTLYLSFAITPLAYAQEFIIGVEEVSYYPLYDFSASDASRSSFSKDLLSTFFEQHNYPYRFLALPIKRFNKWYVEKGIDFKFPDNVRWRDDKRNKLNITFSKPVIKLMAGSYVLKSNANYKRDDIKKLATIFGFSPTLWLDRIVSKEVELIEQNTPFGIVRHILRGNIDATNIDHNVIRHNLNLVGEPEAIVLNTNIRHEIYSYHLSSIEHPKIIKQFDDFLQKNPTLLQQLKQKYDIREEF
;
A
#
# COMPACT_ATOMS: atom_id res chain seq x y z
N MET A 1 7.67 -52.02 -60.54
CA MET A 1 7.33 -50.83 -59.75
C MET A 1 8.62 -50.02 -59.57
N LYS A 2 8.72 -48.80 -60.15
CA LYS A 2 9.93 -47.98 -60.09
C LYS A 2 9.87 -47.10 -58.81
N ASN A 3 10.79 -47.37 -57.85
CA ASN A 3 10.97 -46.53 -56.68
C ASN A 3 11.52 -45.16 -57.11
N LYS A 4 10.71 -44.11 -57.13
CA LYS A 4 11.16 -42.72 -57.30
C LYS A 4 11.86 -42.27 -56.01
N LYS A 5 13.19 -42.17 -56.04
CA LYS A 5 13.98 -41.55 -54.95
C LYS A 5 13.70 -40.05 -54.92
N ILE A 6 13.24 -39.55 -53.79
CA ILE A 6 13.03 -38.12 -53.55
C ILE A 6 14.40 -37.42 -53.63
N PRO A 7 14.54 -36.34 -54.44
CA PRO A 7 15.84 -35.67 -54.59
C PRO A 7 16.33 -35.07 -53.25
N HIS A 8 17.64 -35.15 -53.01
CA HIS A 8 18.28 -34.72 -51.75
C HIS A 8 18.03 -33.28 -51.37
N TYR A 9 17.85 -32.36 -52.32
CA TYR A 9 17.54 -30.95 -52.09
C TYR A 9 16.16 -30.72 -51.49
N ILE A 10 15.16 -31.56 -51.77
CA ILE A 10 13.82 -31.46 -51.17
C ILE A 10 13.86 -31.81 -49.69
N LYS A 11 14.70 -32.76 -49.26
CA LYS A 11 14.92 -33.09 -47.84
C LYS A 11 15.63 -31.98 -47.09
N GLN A 12 16.55 -31.24 -47.72
CA GLN A 12 17.23 -30.10 -47.10
C GLN A 12 16.30 -28.88 -46.94
N ILE A 13 15.43 -28.61 -47.92
CA ILE A 13 14.45 -27.51 -47.84
C ILE A 13 13.41 -27.77 -46.72
N CYS A 14 12.91 -29.00 -46.57
CA CYS A 14 12.05 -29.36 -45.46
C CYS A 14 12.71 -29.29 -44.11
N LEU A 15 13.99 -29.63 -44.00
CA LEU A 15 14.75 -29.55 -42.73
C LEU A 15 15.02 -28.09 -42.32
N THR A 16 15.31 -27.19 -43.28
CA THR A 16 15.49 -25.75 -43.02
C THR A 16 14.20 -25.06 -42.67
N LEU A 17 13.04 -25.43 -43.27
CA LEU A 17 11.73 -24.91 -42.87
C LEU A 17 11.31 -25.37 -41.47
N TYR A 18 11.69 -26.57 -41.02
CA TYR A 18 11.37 -27.09 -39.68
C TYR A 18 12.21 -26.44 -38.59
N LEU A 19 13.46 -26.06 -38.89
CA LEU A 19 14.32 -25.34 -37.92
C LEU A 19 13.92 -23.86 -37.75
N SER A 20 13.31 -23.23 -38.75
CA SER A 20 12.86 -21.83 -38.68
C SER A 20 11.63 -21.63 -37.80
N PHE A 21 10.88 -22.68 -37.48
CA PHE A 21 9.66 -22.62 -36.67
C PHE A 21 9.94 -22.80 -35.15
N ALA A 22 11.18 -23.13 -34.75
CA ALA A 22 11.52 -23.47 -33.36
C ALA A 22 12.10 -22.30 -32.55
N ILE A 23 12.25 -21.10 -33.15
CA ILE A 23 12.73 -19.92 -32.42
C ILE A 23 11.57 -18.94 -32.28
N THR A 24 10.55 -19.34 -31.53
CA THR A 24 9.67 -18.33 -30.92
C THR A 24 10.50 -17.64 -29.84
N PRO A 25 10.78 -16.32 -29.96
CA PRO A 25 11.37 -15.62 -28.83
C PRO A 25 10.39 -15.81 -27.66
N LEU A 26 10.85 -16.40 -26.56
CA LEU A 26 10.16 -16.25 -25.29
C LEU A 26 10.11 -14.75 -25.04
N ALA A 27 8.99 -14.12 -25.35
CA ALA A 27 8.72 -12.78 -24.89
C ALA A 27 8.69 -12.91 -23.36
N TYR A 28 9.79 -12.56 -22.69
CA TYR A 28 9.78 -12.35 -21.25
C TYR A 28 8.77 -11.23 -21.00
N ALA A 29 7.61 -11.60 -20.50
CA ALA A 29 6.65 -10.59 -20.06
C ALA A 29 7.37 -9.73 -19.02
N GLN A 30 7.40 -8.42 -19.25
CA GLN A 30 8.03 -7.47 -18.34
C GLN A 30 7.40 -7.63 -16.95
N GLU A 31 8.23 -7.87 -15.94
CA GLU A 31 7.79 -7.97 -14.55
C GLU A 31 7.53 -6.57 -14.01
N PHE A 32 6.31 -6.32 -13.52
CA PHE A 32 5.95 -5.05 -12.90
C PHE A 32 6.50 -4.91 -11.48
N ILE A 33 7.01 -3.74 -11.17
CA ILE A 33 7.54 -3.39 -9.84
C ILE A 33 6.52 -2.53 -9.12
N ILE A 34 5.96 -3.06 -8.02
CA ILE A 34 5.04 -2.34 -7.15
C ILE A 34 5.82 -1.83 -5.95
N GLY A 35 6.08 -0.51 -5.91
CA GLY A 35 6.70 0.15 -4.75
C GLY A 35 5.72 0.20 -3.59
N VAL A 36 6.14 -0.31 -2.43
CA VAL A 36 5.34 -0.40 -1.21
C VAL A 36 6.12 0.12 0.00
N GLU A 37 5.41 0.52 1.06
CA GLU A 37 6.03 1.02 2.28
C GLU A 37 6.70 -0.11 3.07
N GLU A 38 7.98 0.05 3.41
CA GLU A 38 8.76 -0.88 4.23
C GLU A 38 8.35 -0.77 5.71
N VAL A 39 7.15 -1.22 6.02
CA VAL A 39 6.61 -1.21 7.38
C VAL A 39 5.56 -2.31 7.55
N SER A 40 5.45 -2.85 8.77
CA SER A 40 4.30 -3.65 9.19
C SER A 40 3.21 -2.72 9.71
N TYR A 41 2.21 -2.46 8.88
CA TYR A 41 1.04 -1.65 9.19
C TYR A 41 -0.23 -2.52 9.14
N TYR A 42 -0.08 -3.73 9.70
CA TYR A 42 -1.15 -4.73 9.74
C TYR A 42 -2.37 -4.22 10.54
N PRO A 43 -3.60 -4.50 10.08
CA PRO A 43 -4.02 -5.44 9.04
C PRO A 43 -4.07 -4.86 7.61
N LEU A 44 -3.86 -3.55 7.45
CA LEU A 44 -4.00 -2.86 6.17
C LEU A 44 -2.97 -3.33 5.15
N TYR A 45 -1.70 -3.35 5.53
CA TYR A 45 -0.59 -3.91 4.75
C TYR A 45 0.58 -4.30 5.64
N ASP A 46 1.38 -5.24 5.16
CA ASP A 46 2.64 -5.66 5.78
C ASP A 46 3.65 -6.03 4.69
N PHE A 47 4.59 -5.13 4.47
CA PHE A 47 5.69 -5.30 3.53
C PHE A 47 7.04 -5.14 4.24
N SER A 48 7.06 -5.31 5.56
CA SER A 48 8.30 -5.26 6.33
C SER A 48 9.23 -6.41 5.90
N ALA A 49 10.52 -6.14 5.83
CA ALA A 49 11.54 -7.13 5.44
C ALA A 49 11.61 -8.33 6.40
N SER A 50 11.07 -8.20 7.63
CA SER A 50 11.11 -9.24 8.65
C SER A 50 10.18 -10.42 8.37
N ASP A 51 9.12 -10.26 7.57
CA ASP A 51 8.19 -11.34 7.22
C ASP A 51 7.55 -11.12 5.84
N ALA A 52 8.34 -11.37 4.80
CA ALA A 52 7.86 -11.25 3.41
C ALA A 52 6.71 -12.21 3.09
N SER A 53 6.51 -13.28 3.87
CA SER A 53 5.45 -14.28 3.67
C SER A 53 4.11 -13.84 4.26
N ARG A 54 4.10 -12.87 5.19
CA ARG A 54 2.89 -12.46 5.90
C ARG A 54 1.89 -11.80 4.95
N SER A 55 0.68 -12.36 4.91
CA SER A 55 -0.45 -11.80 4.18
C SER A 55 -1.03 -10.57 4.90
N SER A 56 -1.63 -9.65 4.14
CA SER A 56 -2.36 -8.48 4.63
C SER A 56 -3.43 -8.11 3.61
N PHE A 57 -4.39 -7.27 3.99
CA PHE A 57 -5.48 -6.86 3.10
C PHE A 57 -4.97 -6.38 1.73
N SER A 58 -4.08 -5.42 1.72
CA SER A 58 -3.59 -4.82 0.48
C SER A 58 -2.72 -5.77 -0.34
N LYS A 59 -1.91 -6.60 0.34
CA LYS A 59 -1.06 -7.57 -0.33
C LYS A 59 -1.90 -8.62 -1.06
N ASP A 60 -2.91 -9.18 -0.39
CA ASP A 60 -3.81 -10.16 -1.02
C ASP A 60 -4.61 -9.54 -2.16
N LEU A 61 -5.12 -8.32 -1.99
CA LEU A 61 -5.90 -7.64 -3.03
C LEU A 61 -5.07 -7.39 -4.29
N LEU A 62 -3.88 -6.82 -4.13
CA LEU A 62 -2.99 -6.52 -5.26
C LEU A 62 -2.52 -7.80 -5.93
N SER A 63 -2.09 -8.81 -5.16
CA SER A 63 -1.70 -10.11 -5.70
C SER A 63 -2.83 -10.73 -6.53
N THR A 64 -4.05 -10.75 -6.00
CA THR A 64 -5.20 -11.29 -6.73
C THR A 64 -5.44 -10.57 -8.06
N PHE A 65 -5.32 -9.24 -8.08
CA PHE A 65 -5.49 -8.47 -9.32
C PHE A 65 -4.42 -8.82 -10.37
N PHE A 66 -3.14 -8.77 -10.00
CA PHE A 66 -2.04 -9.01 -10.92
C PHE A 66 -2.03 -10.47 -11.43
N GLU A 67 -2.31 -11.44 -10.56
CA GLU A 67 -2.40 -12.87 -10.91
C GLU A 67 -3.57 -13.15 -11.86
N GLN A 68 -4.77 -12.61 -11.60
CA GLN A 68 -5.94 -12.80 -12.48
C GLN A 68 -5.75 -12.22 -13.88
N HIS A 69 -4.88 -11.22 -14.03
CA HIS A 69 -4.57 -10.61 -15.31
C HIS A 69 -3.30 -11.21 -15.96
N ASN A 70 -2.69 -12.23 -15.36
CA ASN A 70 -1.42 -12.83 -15.79
C ASN A 70 -0.30 -11.78 -15.96
N TYR A 71 -0.26 -10.79 -15.08
CA TYR A 71 0.79 -9.80 -15.00
C TYR A 71 1.89 -10.27 -14.05
N PRO A 72 3.09 -10.61 -14.54
CA PRO A 72 4.23 -10.87 -13.66
C PRO A 72 4.54 -9.62 -12.83
N TYR A 73 4.69 -9.78 -11.51
CA TYR A 73 4.91 -8.66 -10.61
C TYR A 73 5.75 -9.06 -9.41
N ARG A 74 6.34 -8.04 -8.77
CA ARG A 74 6.94 -8.16 -7.46
C ARG A 74 6.72 -6.91 -6.63
N PHE A 75 6.65 -7.07 -5.32
CA PHE A 75 6.68 -5.95 -4.40
C PHE A 75 8.11 -5.51 -4.13
N LEU A 76 8.33 -4.19 -4.11
CA LEU A 76 9.59 -3.58 -3.72
C LEU A 76 9.33 -2.71 -2.48
N ALA A 77 9.70 -3.20 -1.30
CA ALA A 77 9.61 -2.46 -0.06
C ALA A 77 10.62 -1.30 -0.04
N LEU A 78 10.16 -0.09 0.23
CA LEU A 78 10.95 1.13 0.12
C LEU A 78 10.77 2.02 1.36
N PRO A 79 11.85 2.73 1.79
CA PRO A 79 11.79 3.66 2.92
C PRO A 79 10.77 4.78 2.70
N ILE A 80 9.85 4.96 3.65
CA ILE A 80 8.73 5.92 3.57
C ILE A 80 9.24 7.37 3.42
N LYS A 81 10.32 7.76 4.10
CA LYS A 81 10.91 9.12 3.98
C LYS A 81 11.34 9.51 2.56
N ARG A 82 11.45 8.54 1.64
CA ARG A 82 11.75 8.78 0.22
C ARG A 82 10.53 8.62 -0.69
N PHE A 83 9.34 8.52 -0.14
CA PHE A 83 8.08 8.25 -0.83
C PHE A 83 7.89 9.11 -2.11
N ASN A 84 8.17 10.41 -2.05
CA ASN A 84 8.00 11.32 -3.19
C ASN A 84 9.03 11.11 -4.31
N LYS A 85 10.07 10.30 -4.07
CA LYS A 85 11.15 10.04 -5.01
C LYS A 85 11.10 8.65 -5.64
N TRP A 86 10.20 7.78 -5.17
CA TRP A 86 10.18 6.38 -5.60
C TRP A 86 10.05 6.21 -7.10
N TYR A 87 9.15 6.95 -7.75
CA TYR A 87 8.98 6.87 -9.21
C TYR A 87 10.26 7.24 -9.98
N VAL A 88 10.93 8.31 -9.55
CA VAL A 88 12.12 8.84 -10.24
C VAL A 88 13.37 8.02 -9.93
N GLU A 89 13.56 7.63 -8.65
CA GLU A 89 14.81 7.04 -8.19
C GLU A 89 14.83 5.51 -8.23
N LYS A 90 13.67 4.85 -8.24
CA LYS A 90 13.57 3.40 -8.05
C LYS A 90 12.99 2.64 -9.25
N GLY A 91 12.56 3.34 -10.29
CA GLY A 91 12.03 2.71 -11.51
C GLY A 91 10.85 1.78 -11.22
N ILE A 92 9.95 2.20 -10.31
CA ILE A 92 8.73 1.45 -10.01
C ILE A 92 7.65 1.75 -11.03
N ASP A 93 6.85 0.74 -11.38
CA ASP A 93 5.71 0.87 -12.29
C ASP A 93 4.46 1.35 -11.56
N PHE A 94 4.27 0.87 -10.33
CA PHE A 94 3.13 1.22 -9.48
C PHE A 94 3.59 1.59 -8.08
N LYS A 95 2.75 2.36 -7.36
CA LYS A 95 2.96 2.69 -5.95
C LYS A 95 1.70 2.39 -5.15
N PHE A 96 1.87 1.75 -3.98
CA PHE A 96 0.81 1.49 -3.01
C PHE A 96 1.34 1.47 -1.56
N PRO A 97 0.61 2.06 -0.58
CA PRO A 97 -0.52 2.95 -0.78
C PRO A 97 -0.09 4.28 -1.38
N ASP A 98 -1.00 4.96 -2.07
CA ASP A 98 -0.76 6.34 -2.52
C ASP A 98 -2.00 7.21 -2.32
N ASN A 99 -1.78 8.52 -2.19
CA ASN A 99 -2.85 9.50 -2.10
C ASN A 99 -2.35 10.88 -2.57
N VAL A 100 -3.18 11.61 -3.30
CA VAL A 100 -2.83 12.93 -3.83
C VAL A 100 -2.44 13.93 -2.72
N ARG A 101 -3.04 13.83 -1.54
CA ARG A 101 -2.78 14.70 -0.38
C ARG A 101 -1.37 14.55 0.24
N TRP A 102 -0.66 13.45 -0.04
CA TRP A 102 0.68 13.18 0.51
C TRP A 102 1.79 13.77 -0.35
N ARG A 103 1.43 14.48 -1.43
CA ARG A 103 2.39 15.00 -2.39
C ARG A 103 2.68 16.47 -2.13
N ASP A 104 3.96 16.79 -2.11
CA ASP A 104 4.47 18.16 -2.19
C ASP A 104 4.75 18.49 -3.67
N ASP A 105 3.69 18.65 -4.45
CA ASP A 105 3.74 18.73 -5.92
C ASP A 105 4.22 20.05 -6.48
N LYS A 106 4.65 20.97 -5.65
CA LYS A 106 5.12 22.27 -6.16
C LYS A 106 6.39 22.16 -7.00
N ARG A 107 7.14 21.05 -6.91
CA ARG A 107 8.43 20.87 -7.59
C ARG A 107 8.47 19.83 -8.71
N ASN A 108 7.62 18.83 -8.71
CA ASN A 108 7.63 17.75 -9.70
C ASN A 108 6.22 17.54 -10.26
N LYS A 109 5.95 18.10 -11.43
CA LYS A 109 4.70 17.87 -12.19
C LYS A 109 4.70 16.45 -12.80
N LEU A 110 4.73 15.41 -11.95
CA LEU A 110 4.56 14.05 -12.42
C LEU A 110 3.09 13.84 -12.80
N ASN A 111 2.85 13.35 -14.01
CA ASN A 111 1.52 13.01 -14.47
C ASN A 111 1.10 11.64 -13.89
N ILE A 112 0.64 11.63 -12.64
CA ILE A 112 0.30 10.41 -11.91
C ILE A 112 -1.18 10.12 -12.04
N THR A 113 -1.49 8.91 -12.47
CA THR A 113 -2.85 8.36 -12.49
C THR A 113 -3.10 7.58 -11.20
N PHE A 114 -4.20 7.91 -10.51
CA PHE A 114 -4.66 7.22 -9.31
C PHE A 114 -5.86 6.33 -9.65
N SER A 115 -5.94 5.17 -9.02
CA SER A 115 -7.12 4.31 -9.06
C SER A 115 -8.31 4.93 -8.31
N LYS A 116 -9.48 4.33 -8.44
CA LYS A 116 -10.58 4.49 -7.48
C LYS A 116 -10.11 4.12 -6.07
N PRO A 117 -10.80 4.60 -5.01
CA PRO A 117 -10.51 4.21 -3.64
C PRO A 117 -10.50 2.70 -3.45
N VAL A 118 -9.41 2.17 -2.88
CA VAL A 118 -9.27 0.77 -2.48
C VAL A 118 -9.92 0.53 -1.12
N ILE A 119 -9.69 1.47 -0.20
CA ILE A 119 -10.21 1.46 1.17
C ILE A 119 -10.34 2.89 1.66
N LYS A 120 -11.39 3.17 2.44
CA LYS A 120 -11.57 4.44 3.15
C LYS A 120 -10.99 4.32 4.56
N LEU A 121 -10.36 5.38 5.01
CA LEU A 121 -9.66 5.45 6.29
C LEU A 121 -10.00 6.76 6.99
N MET A 122 -9.81 6.80 8.31
CA MET A 122 -10.02 8.00 9.11
C MET A 122 -8.68 8.59 9.56
N ALA A 123 -8.32 9.77 9.02
CA ALA A 123 -7.26 10.58 9.58
C ALA A 123 -7.80 11.36 10.78
N GLY A 124 -7.22 11.15 11.95
CA GLY A 124 -7.67 11.80 13.17
C GLY A 124 -6.62 11.70 14.26
N SER A 125 -7.01 12.12 15.45
CA SER A 125 -6.20 12.03 16.66
C SER A 125 -6.79 10.95 17.56
N TYR A 126 -6.03 9.89 17.77
CA TYR A 126 -6.44 8.78 18.64
C TYR A 126 -5.73 8.93 19.98
N VAL A 127 -6.51 8.92 21.04
CA VAL A 127 -6.08 9.20 22.42
C VAL A 127 -6.52 8.08 23.35
N LEU A 128 -5.96 8.01 24.57
CA LEU A 128 -6.57 7.19 25.63
C LEU A 128 -8.04 7.53 25.81
N LYS A 129 -8.88 6.54 26.06
CA LYS A 129 -10.33 6.72 26.30
C LYS A 129 -10.60 7.69 27.42
N SER A 130 -9.78 7.73 28.47
CA SER A 130 -9.84 8.73 29.54
C SER A 130 -9.63 10.17 29.08
N ASN A 131 -8.95 10.34 27.93
CA ASN A 131 -8.58 11.63 27.35
C ASN A 131 -9.44 11.99 26.12
N ALA A 132 -10.58 11.29 25.94
CA ALA A 132 -11.47 11.50 24.79
C ALA A 132 -12.01 12.94 24.67
N ASN A 133 -12.01 13.70 25.77
CA ASN A 133 -12.45 15.09 25.82
C ASN A 133 -11.32 16.12 25.64
N TYR A 134 -10.08 15.68 25.38
CA TYR A 134 -8.96 16.59 25.13
C TYR A 134 -9.29 17.55 23.98
N LYS A 135 -8.86 18.80 24.14
CA LYS A 135 -8.82 19.77 23.05
C LYS A 135 -7.49 19.64 22.31
N ARG A 136 -7.41 20.26 21.16
CA ARG A 136 -6.17 20.25 20.35
C ARG A 136 -4.94 20.77 21.15
N ASP A 137 -5.19 21.75 22.04
CA ASP A 137 -4.14 22.36 22.87
C ASP A 137 -3.65 21.47 24.03
N ASP A 138 -4.42 20.45 24.40
CA ASP A 138 -4.03 19.49 25.44
C ASP A 138 -3.01 18.45 24.90
N ILE A 139 -2.94 18.29 23.58
CA ILE A 139 -1.98 17.38 22.94
C ILE A 139 -0.62 18.07 22.85
N LYS A 140 0.37 17.54 23.56
CA LYS A 140 1.77 18.01 23.54
C LYS A 140 2.72 17.03 22.85
N LYS A 141 2.39 15.74 22.87
CA LYS A 141 3.18 14.66 22.28
C LYS A 141 2.32 13.84 21.32
N LEU A 142 2.65 13.91 20.04
CA LEU A 142 1.98 13.14 18.98
C LEU A 142 2.93 12.06 18.47
N ALA A 143 2.50 10.80 18.49
CA ALA A 143 3.27 9.72 17.88
C ALA A 143 2.81 9.43 16.44
N THR A 144 3.77 9.06 15.61
CA THR A 144 3.52 8.55 14.25
C THR A 144 4.53 7.46 13.88
N ILE A 145 4.28 6.74 12.79
CA ILE A 145 5.27 5.83 12.21
C ILE A 145 6.39 6.66 11.57
N PHE A 146 7.63 6.19 11.75
CA PHE A 146 8.81 6.82 11.16
C PHE A 146 8.65 7.05 9.65
N GLY A 147 8.65 8.31 9.27
CA GLY A 147 8.46 8.74 7.89
C GLY A 147 7.03 9.06 7.48
N PHE A 148 6.02 8.76 8.29
CA PHE A 148 4.66 9.23 8.04
C PHE A 148 4.54 10.74 8.26
N SER A 149 3.65 11.36 7.52
CA SER A 149 3.35 12.79 7.64
C SER A 149 2.00 12.99 8.34
N PRO A 150 1.96 13.46 9.59
CA PRO A 150 0.72 13.76 10.31
C PRO A 150 0.10 15.07 9.82
N THR A 151 -0.52 15.03 8.63
CA THR A 151 -0.96 16.21 7.87
C THR A 151 -1.86 17.17 8.66
N LEU A 152 -2.66 16.67 9.59
CA LEU A 152 -3.54 17.49 10.44
C LEU A 152 -2.81 18.22 11.58
N TRP A 153 -1.51 17.93 11.78
CA TRP A 153 -0.70 18.43 12.88
C TRP A 153 0.55 19.20 12.44
N LEU A 154 0.81 19.31 11.12
CA LEU A 154 2.04 19.90 10.60
C LEU A 154 2.25 21.34 11.08
N ASP A 155 1.18 22.13 11.17
CA ASP A 155 1.21 23.50 11.69
C ASP A 155 1.79 23.56 13.10
N ARG A 156 1.32 22.71 14.01
CA ARG A 156 1.73 22.66 15.40
C ARG A 156 3.11 22.01 15.62
N ILE A 157 3.46 21.07 14.75
CA ILE A 157 4.81 20.47 14.78
C ILE A 157 5.84 21.49 14.31
N VAL A 158 5.56 22.25 13.25
CA VAL A 158 6.46 23.29 12.73
C VAL A 158 6.61 24.44 13.73
N SER A 159 5.52 24.85 14.41
CA SER A 159 5.55 25.88 15.46
C SER A 159 6.16 25.38 16.80
N LYS A 160 6.51 24.08 16.89
CA LYS A 160 7.04 23.43 18.11
C LYS A 160 6.07 23.43 19.30
N GLU A 161 4.78 23.59 19.05
CA GLU A 161 3.73 23.47 20.06
C GLU A 161 3.44 22.01 20.42
N VAL A 162 3.73 21.09 19.47
CA VAL A 162 3.60 19.65 19.62
C VAL A 162 4.92 18.97 19.27
N GLU A 163 5.39 18.11 20.15
CA GLU A 163 6.53 17.23 19.93
C GLU A 163 6.08 16.03 19.08
N LEU A 164 6.70 15.84 17.91
CA LEU A 164 6.50 14.66 17.08
C LEU A 164 7.43 13.55 17.51
N ILE A 165 6.86 12.40 17.91
CA ILE A 165 7.58 11.20 18.32
C ILE A 165 7.43 10.14 17.22
N GLU A 166 8.49 9.89 16.49
CA GLU A 166 8.51 8.85 15.45
C GLU A 166 8.84 7.49 16.06
N GLN A 167 8.05 6.46 15.73
CA GLN A 167 8.23 5.08 16.16
C GLN A 167 8.31 4.14 14.95
N ASN A 168 9.07 3.05 15.08
CA ASN A 168 9.22 2.07 13.98
C ASN A 168 8.04 1.10 13.88
N THR A 169 7.22 0.97 14.91
CA THR A 169 6.12 0.01 14.93
C THR A 169 4.85 0.60 15.55
N PRO A 170 3.65 0.25 15.02
CA PRO A 170 2.38 0.61 15.64
C PRO A 170 2.25 0.07 17.07
N PHE A 171 2.78 -1.13 17.32
CA PHE A 171 2.78 -1.74 18.66
C PHE A 171 3.50 -0.87 19.70
N GLY A 172 4.66 -0.29 19.33
CA GLY A 172 5.38 0.66 20.17
C GLY A 172 4.55 1.90 20.50
N ILE A 173 3.88 2.47 19.49
CA ILE A 173 2.99 3.63 19.66
C ILE A 173 1.88 3.31 20.66
N VAL A 174 1.13 2.21 20.43
CA VAL A 174 0.02 1.79 21.30
C VAL A 174 0.49 1.62 22.75
N ARG A 175 1.62 0.95 22.97
CA ARG A 175 2.16 0.76 24.32
C ARG A 175 2.57 2.08 25.00
N HIS A 176 3.10 3.04 24.25
CA HIS A 176 3.47 4.35 24.82
C HIS A 176 2.23 5.18 25.19
N ILE A 177 1.16 5.11 24.38
CA ILE A 177 -0.11 5.78 24.72
C ILE A 177 -0.73 5.14 25.97
N LEU A 178 -0.81 3.80 26.05
CA LEU A 178 -1.36 3.08 27.21
C LEU A 178 -0.63 3.41 28.52
N ARG A 179 0.66 3.77 28.43
CA ARG A 179 1.47 4.19 29.59
C ARG A 179 1.40 5.68 29.90
N GLY A 180 0.66 6.48 29.12
CA GLY A 180 0.59 7.92 29.26
C GLY A 180 1.86 8.68 28.86
N ASN A 181 2.78 8.06 28.12
CA ASN A 181 4.02 8.70 27.66
C ASN A 181 3.80 9.58 26.42
N ILE A 182 2.71 9.34 25.69
CA ILE A 182 2.30 9.99 24.45
C ILE A 182 0.82 10.32 24.58
N ASP A 183 0.43 11.54 24.16
CA ASP A 183 -0.94 12.02 24.32
C ASP A 183 -1.86 11.50 23.20
N ALA A 184 -1.35 11.45 21.96
CA ALA A 184 -2.14 11.06 20.81
C ALA A 184 -1.29 10.39 19.71
N THR A 185 -1.97 9.71 18.78
CA THR A 185 -1.39 9.23 17.53
C THR A 185 -2.31 9.52 16.35
N ASN A 186 -1.74 9.58 15.14
CA ASN A 186 -2.46 9.73 13.87
C ASN A 186 -2.49 8.44 13.04
N ILE A 187 -2.06 7.29 13.58
CA ILE A 187 -2.12 6.03 12.86
C ILE A 187 -3.58 5.53 12.73
N ASP A 188 -3.85 4.68 11.74
CA ASP A 188 -5.20 4.22 11.45
C ASP A 188 -5.83 3.39 12.57
N HIS A 189 -7.14 3.52 12.76
CA HIS A 189 -7.87 2.84 13.84
C HIS A 189 -7.86 1.31 13.71
N ASN A 190 -7.85 0.74 12.49
CA ASN A 190 -7.77 -0.71 12.31
C ASN A 190 -6.42 -1.24 12.80
N VAL A 191 -5.35 -0.46 12.58
CA VAL A 191 -4.01 -0.78 13.06
C VAL A 191 -3.93 -0.63 14.59
N ILE A 192 -4.52 0.42 15.15
CA ILE A 192 -4.63 0.60 16.61
C ILE A 192 -5.37 -0.57 17.23
N ARG A 193 -6.57 -0.89 16.72
CA ARG A 193 -7.42 -1.97 17.24
C ARG A 193 -6.71 -3.32 17.20
N HIS A 194 -6.04 -3.64 16.11
CA HIS A 194 -5.24 -4.85 16.02
C HIS A 194 -4.20 -4.93 17.16
N ASN A 195 -3.46 -3.84 17.38
CA ASN A 195 -2.42 -3.81 18.40
C ASN A 195 -2.98 -3.79 19.84
N LEU A 196 -4.14 -3.16 20.06
CA LEU A 196 -4.85 -3.23 21.35
C LEU A 196 -5.31 -4.64 21.67
N ASN A 197 -5.81 -5.38 20.69
CA ASN A 197 -6.18 -6.80 20.88
C ASN A 197 -4.97 -7.66 21.27
N LEU A 198 -3.79 -7.38 20.70
CA LEU A 198 -2.55 -8.10 21.05
C LEU A 198 -2.12 -7.86 22.52
N VAL A 199 -2.45 -6.72 23.10
CA VAL A 199 -2.12 -6.40 24.50
C VAL A 199 -3.27 -6.64 25.47
N GLY A 200 -4.42 -7.11 25.00
CA GLY A 200 -5.59 -7.42 25.83
C GLY A 200 -6.36 -6.18 26.33
N GLU A 201 -6.18 -5.02 25.67
CA GLU A 201 -6.80 -3.74 26.05
C GLU A 201 -7.71 -3.21 24.92
N PRO A 202 -8.73 -3.97 24.48
CA PRO A 202 -9.61 -3.52 23.42
C PRO A 202 -10.29 -2.19 23.82
N GLU A 203 -10.43 -1.27 22.87
CA GLU A 203 -11.08 0.02 23.05
C GLU A 203 -10.41 1.02 24.03
N ALA A 204 -9.20 0.76 24.50
CA ALA A 204 -8.49 1.68 25.39
C ALA A 204 -8.05 2.98 24.69
N ILE A 205 -7.94 2.96 23.34
CA ILE A 205 -7.59 4.12 22.52
C ILE A 205 -8.75 4.38 21.56
N VAL A 206 -9.22 5.63 21.52
CA VAL A 206 -10.40 6.05 20.75
C VAL A 206 -10.10 7.27 19.89
N LEU A 207 -10.86 7.47 18.82
CA LEU A 207 -10.84 8.72 18.06
C LEU A 207 -11.34 9.86 18.95
N ASN A 208 -10.56 10.94 19.05
CA ASN A 208 -11.01 12.18 19.67
C ASN A 208 -11.80 13.02 18.66
N THR A 209 -13.11 13.01 18.78
CA THR A 209 -14.02 13.72 17.87
C THR A 209 -14.06 15.24 18.09
N ASN A 210 -13.49 15.76 19.19
CA ASN A 210 -13.35 17.19 19.43
C ASN A 210 -12.19 17.81 18.64
N ILE A 211 -11.31 16.98 18.08
CA ILE A 211 -10.19 17.41 17.25
C ILE A 211 -10.52 17.10 15.79
N ARG A 212 -10.12 18.01 14.88
CA ARG A 212 -10.35 17.83 13.45
C ARG A 212 -9.93 16.43 12.98
N HIS A 213 -10.82 15.79 12.26
CA HIS A 213 -10.60 14.51 11.61
C HIS A 213 -11.22 14.54 10.21
N GLU A 214 -10.80 13.63 9.32
CA GLU A 214 -11.27 13.60 7.94
C GLU A 214 -11.12 12.21 7.34
N ILE A 215 -12.03 11.87 6.43
CA ILE A 215 -11.95 10.61 5.66
C ILE A 215 -10.99 10.81 4.48
N TYR A 216 -10.14 9.82 4.25
CA TYR A 216 -9.27 9.72 3.09
C TYR A 216 -9.24 8.28 2.56
N SER A 217 -8.55 8.03 1.48
CA SER A 217 -8.51 6.71 0.87
C SER A 217 -7.11 6.32 0.44
N TYR A 218 -6.85 5.02 0.37
CA TYR A 218 -5.69 4.49 -0.33
C TYR A 218 -6.03 4.22 -1.79
N HIS A 219 -5.06 4.48 -2.66
CA HIS A 219 -5.12 4.27 -4.09
C HIS A 219 -3.88 3.53 -4.57
N LEU A 220 -4.04 2.73 -5.63
CA LEU A 220 -2.93 2.34 -6.47
C LEU A 220 -2.63 3.48 -7.44
N SER A 221 -1.37 3.80 -7.67
CA SER A 221 -1.00 4.85 -8.61
C SER A 221 0.06 4.40 -9.60
N SER A 222 0.12 5.05 -10.76
CA SER A 222 1.13 4.83 -11.79
C SER A 222 1.35 6.08 -12.63
N ILE A 223 2.57 6.26 -13.13
CA ILE A 223 2.89 7.26 -14.15
C ILE A 223 2.74 6.65 -15.54
N GLU A 224 3.28 5.45 -15.74
CA GLU A 224 3.45 4.86 -17.08
C GLU A 224 2.32 3.93 -17.49
N HIS A 225 1.51 3.44 -16.52
CA HIS A 225 0.50 2.40 -16.78
C HIS A 225 -0.95 2.83 -16.48
N PRO A 226 -1.46 3.98 -17.03
CA PRO A 226 -2.83 4.44 -16.75
C PRO A 226 -3.90 3.45 -17.23
N LYS A 227 -3.61 2.62 -18.25
CA LYS A 227 -4.52 1.58 -18.73
C LYS A 227 -4.68 0.46 -17.70
N ILE A 228 -3.60 0.07 -17.02
CA ILE A 228 -3.65 -0.97 -15.97
C ILE A 228 -4.36 -0.40 -14.72
N ILE A 229 -4.17 0.87 -14.38
CA ILE A 229 -4.96 1.54 -13.33
C ILE A 229 -6.46 1.46 -13.63
N LYS A 230 -6.87 1.71 -14.88
CA LYS A 230 -8.27 1.56 -15.28
C LYS A 230 -8.76 0.11 -15.17
N GLN A 231 -7.96 -0.88 -15.54
CA GLN A 231 -8.30 -2.30 -15.36
C GLN A 231 -8.44 -2.65 -13.87
N PHE A 232 -7.59 -2.09 -13.01
CA PHE A 232 -7.72 -2.24 -11.57
C PHE A 232 -9.01 -1.61 -11.03
N ASP A 233 -9.42 -0.45 -11.54
CA ASP A 233 -10.73 0.15 -11.22
C ASP A 233 -11.91 -0.74 -11.64
N ASP A 234 -11.83 -1.32 -12.83
CA ASP A 234 -12.84 -2.25 -13.33
C ASP A 234 -12.86 -3.55 -12.49
N PHE A 235 -11.69 -4.03 -12.07
CA PHE A 235 -11.56 -5.17 -11.17
C PHE A 235 -12.21 -4.89 -9.80
N LEU A 236 -11.93 -3.75 -9.16
CA LEU A 236 -12.56 -3.35 -7.90
C LEU A 236 -14.09 -3.31 -8.03
N GLN A 237 -14.59 -2.75 -9.14
CA GLN A 237 -16.02 -2.62 -9.38
C GLN A 237 -16.72 -3.97 -9.62
N LYS A 238 -16.05 -4.92 -10.27
CA LYS A 238 -16.60 -6.24 -10.62
C LYS A 238 -16.48 -7.26 -9.47
N ASN A 239 -15.66 -7.00 -8.47
CA ASN A 239 -15.37 -7.93 -7.38
C ASN A 239 -15.73 -7.38 -5.97
N PRO A 240 -16.95 -6.83 -5.75
CA PRO A 240 -17.33 -6.28 -4.44
C PRO A 240 -17.34 -7.36 -3.35
N THR A 241 -17.71 -8.58 -3.69
CA THR A 241 -17.72 -9.72 -2.76
C THR A 241 -16.32 -10.07 -2.29
N LEU A 242 -15.32 -10.09 -3.19
CA LEU A 242 -13.93 -10.30 -2.83
C LEU A 242 -13.42 -9.23 -1.87
N LEU A 243 -13.70 -7.95 -2.17
CA LEU A 243 -13.32 -6.84 -1.29
C LEU A 243 -13.92 -7.01 0.11
N GLN A 244 -15.20 -7.37 0.20
CA GLN A 244 -15.87 -7.60 1.48
C GLN A 244 -15.25 -8.80 2.22
N GLN A 245 -14.99 -9.91 1.54
CA GLN A 245 -14.33 -11.08 2.13
C GLN A 245 -12.92 -10.76 2.65
N LEU A 246 -12.13 -9.96 1.91
CA LEU A 246 -10.82 -9.53 2.37
C LEU A 246 -10.93 -8.61 3.58
N LYS A 247 -11.87 -7.65 3.61
CA LYS A 247 -12.11 -6.81 4.79
C LYS A 247 -12.51 -7.65 6.01
N GLN A 248 -13.38 -8.64 5.84
CA GLN A 248 -13.76 -9.56 6.91
C GLN A 248 -12.57 -10.42 7.37
N LYS A 249 -11.79 -10.99 6.43
CA LYS A 249 -10.60 -11.79 6.74
C LYS A 249 -9.60 -11.05 7.62
N TYR A 250 -9.43 -9.75 7.38
CA TYR A 250 -8.46 -8.90 8.06
C TYR A 250 -9.09 -8.01 9.15
N ASP A 251 -10.37 -8.25 9.49
CA ASP A 251 -11.13 -7.47 10.48
C ASP A 251 -11.00 -5.94 10.23
N ILE A 252 -11.19 -5.50 8.99
CA ILE A 252 -11.12 -4.09 8.61
C ILE A 252 -12.49 -3.46 8.69
N ARG A 253 -12.58 -2.33 9.36
CA ARG A 253 -13.80 -1.51 9.50
C ARG A 253 -13.62 -0.17 8.80
N GLU A 254 -14.62 0.21 8.01
CA GLU A 254 -14.75 1.52 7.35
C GLU A 254 -15.94 2.33 7.93
N GLU A 255 -16.45 1.93 9.06
CA GLU A 255 -17.53 2.63 9.78
C GLU A 255 -16.90 3.75 10.64
N PHE A 256 -17.29 5.00 10.36
CA PHE A 256 -16.77 6.20 10.99
C PHE A 256 -17.92 7.11 11.45
#